data_0685e8502a2c89c90d15d5f942127878
#
_entry.id   0685e8502a2c89c90d15d5f942127878
#
_cell.length_a   1.000
_cell.length_b   1.000
_cell.length_c   1.000
_cell.angle_alpha   90.00
_cell.angle_beta   90.00
_cell.angle_gamma   90.00
#
_symmetry.space_group_name_H-M   'P 1'
#
loop_
_entity.id
_entity.type
_entity.pdbx_description
1 polymer ?
#
loop_
_entity_poly.entity_id
_entity_poly.type
_entity_poly.pdbx_seq_one_letter_code
_entity_poly.pdbx_strand_id
1 'polypeptide(L)'
;AEKIKVLIVDDQVTSRLLLSDALTQLGFKQITSAGDGEQGMKIMAEQPHHLVISDFNMPKMDGIGFLQAVRTNPNTKKAAFIILTAQGDRALVQKAAQLGANNVLAKPFTIEKMKAAIEAVFGALK
;
A
#
# COMPACT_ATOMS: atom_id res chain seq x y z
N ALA A 1 14.76 3.35 -5.91
CA ALA A 1 13.63 3.84 -5.11
C ALA A 1 13.16 5.23 -5.54
N GLU A 2 14.05 6.08 -6.04
CA GLU A 2 13.68 7.45 -6.42
C GLU A 2 12.62 7.52 -7.53
N LYS A 3 12.61 6.54 -8.42
CA LYS A 3 11.70 6.54 -9.58
C LYS A 3 10.40 5.79 -9.30
N ILE A 4 10.27 5.17 -8.15
CA ILE A 4 9.05 4.43 -7.78
C ILE A 4 8.05 5.41 -7.17
N LYS A 5 6.87 5.49 -7.75
CA LYS A 5 5.78 6.30 -7.21
C LYS A 5 5.00 5.45 -6.22
N VAL A 6 4.86 5.95 -4.99
CA VAL A 6 4.18 5.23 -3.91
C VAL A 6 2.94 6.01 -3.49
N LEU A 7 1.82 5.32 -3.39
CA LEU A 7 0.59 5.86 -2.84
C LEU A 7 0.35 5.22 -1.48
N ILE A 8 0.17 6.05 -0.46
CA ILE A 8 -0.17 5.62 0.89
C ILE A 8 -1.65 5.92 1.12
N VAL A 9 -2.41 4.94 1.60
CA VAL A 9 -3.83 5.12 1.90
C VAL A 9 -4.09 4.68 3.32
N ASP A 10 -4.49 5.62 4.19
CA ASP A 10 -4.77 5.38 5.60
C ASP A 10 -5.63 6.54 6.09
N ASP A 11 -6.66 6.23 6.88
CA ASP A 11 -7.56 7.26 7.38
C ASP A 11 -7.01 8.04 8.56
N GLN A 12 -5.89 7.60 9.15
CA GLN A 12 -5.26 8.27 10.28
C GLN A 12 -4.05 9.09 9.86
N VAL A 13 -4.06 10.37 10.18
CA VAL A 13 -2.97 11.28 9.83
C VAL A 13 -1.63 10.80 10.39
N THR A 14 -1.61 10.36 11.67
CA THR A 14 -0.39 9.87 12.31
C THR A 14 0.20 8.68 11.55
N SER A 15 -0.65 7.72 11.16
CA SER A 15 -0.20 6.57 10.38
C SER A 15 0.39 6.98 9.04
N ARG A 16 -0.26 7.93 8.35
CA ARG A 16 0.27 8.42 7.07
C ARG A 16 1.64 9.06 7.22
N LEU A 17 1.84 9.84 8.29
CA LEU A 17 3.12 10.48 8.54
C LEU A 17 4.22 9.46 8.85
N LEU A 18 3.91 8.44 9.66
CA LEU A 18 4.87 7.38 9.97
C LEU A 18 5.27 6.59 8.72
N LEU A 19 4.31 6.27 7.88
CA LEU A 19 4.58 5.57 6.63
C LEU A 19 5.43 6.41 5.69
N SER A 20 5.07 7.69 5.53
CA SER A 20 5.81 8.60 4.67
C SER A 20 7.25 8.75 5.15
N ASP A 21 7.45 8.90 6.46
CA ASP A 21 8.78 9.01 7.04
C ASP A 21 9.62 7.75 6.79
N ALA A 22 9.03 6.58 7.01
CA ALA A 22 9.72 5.31 6.79
C ALA A 22 10.12 5.16 5.33
N LEU A 23 9.24 5.49 4.40
CA LEU A 23 9.53 5.40 2.97
C LEU A 23 10.60 6.41 2.55
N THR A 24 10.55 7.60 3.11
CA THR A 24 11.60 8.61 2.85
C THR A 24 12.96 8.10 3.30
N GLN A 25 13.03 7.47 4.47
CA GLN A 25 14.27 6.87 4.97
C GLN A 25 14.78 5.75 4.06
N LEU A 26 13.88 5.04 3.38
CA LEU A 26 14.24 3.99 2.44
C LEU A 26 14.63 4.52 1.05
N GLY A 27 14.57 5.84 0.85
CA GLY A 27 15.00 6.46 -0.40
C GLY A 27 13.89 6.78 -1.40
N PHE A 28 12.63 6.61 -1.02
CA PHE A 28 11.52 6.97 -1.90
C PHE A 28 11.31 8.49 -1.88
N LYS A 29 11.12 9.08 -3.05
CA LYS A 29 10.94 10.52 -3.18
C LYS A 29 9.59 10.93 -3.72
N GLN A 30 8.89 10.02 -4.40
CA GLN A 30 7.59 10.31 -4.99
C GLN A 30 6.49 9.62 -4.18
N ILE A 31 6.07 10.25 -3.09
CA ILE A 31 5.11 9.70 -2.15
C ILE A 31 3.86 10.56 -2.15
N THR A 32 2.71 9.96 -2.44
CA THR A 32 1.40 10.61 -2.38
C THR A 32 0.58 9.92 -1.30
N SER A 33 -0.29 10.65 -0.61
CA SER A 33 -1.13 10.07 0.43
C SER A 33 -2.61 10.39 0.21
N ALA A 34 -3.46 9.46 0.66
CA ALA A 34 -4.91 9.60 0.60
C ALA A 34 -5.51 9.15 1.92
N GLY A 35 -6.68 9.69 2.26
CA GLY A 35 -7.34 9.43 3.53
C GLY A 35 -8.30 8.25 3.52
N ASP A 36 -8.67 7.75 2.35
CA ASP A 36 -9.55 6.58 2.23
C ASP A 36 -9.39 5.95 0.85
N GLY A 37 -10.03 4.79 0.66
CA GLY A 37 -9.91 4.02 -0.57
C GLY A 37 -10.51 4.72 -1.79
N GLU A 38 -11.60 5.47 -1.60
CA GLU A 38 -12.20 6.21 -2.72
C GLU A 38 -11.23 7.26 -3.25
N GLN A 39 -10.63 8.03 -2.35
CA GLN A 39 -9.64 9.03 -2.73
C GLN A 39 -8.43 8.38 -3.35
N GLY A 40 -7.98 7.25 -2.78
CA GLY A 40 -6.85 6.49 -3.32
C GLY A 40 -7.11 6.01 -4.74
N MET A 41 -8.32 5.50 -5.00
CA MET A 41 -8.65 5.02 -6.34
C MET A 41 -8.73 6.16 -7.34
N LYS A 42 -9.26 7.31 -6.92
CA LYS A 42 -9.30 8.50 -7.77
C LYS A 42 -7.90 8.92 -8.18
N ILE A 43 -6.97 8.95 -7.22
CA ILE A 43 -5.57 9.30 -7.51
C ILE A 43 -4.96 8.28 -8.47
N MET A 44 -5.16 6.99 -8.22
CA MET A 44 -4.63 5.93 -9.07
C MET A 44 -5.17 5.99 -10.50
N ALA A 45 -6.45 6.32 -10.66
CA ALA A 45 -7.05 6.43 -11.98
C ALA A 45 -6.48 7.60 -12.78
N GLU A 46 -6.20 8.71 -12.11
CA GLU A 46 -5.64 9.91 -12.75
C GLU A 46 -4.13 9.79 -12.98
N GLN A 47 -3.43 9.20 -12.02
CA GLN A 47 -1.97 9.06 -12.07
C GLN A 47 -1.57 7.73 -11.43
N PRO A 48 -1.48 6.66 -12.23
CA PRO A 48 -1.11 5.35 -11.69
C PRO A 48 0.25 5.37 -10.99
N HIS A 49 0.30 4.77 -9.81
CA HIS A 49 1.53 4.63 -9.04
C HIS A 49 2.04 3.19 -9.14
N HIS A 50 3.32 2.99 -8.88
CA HIS A 50 3.96 1.67 -8.97
C HIS A 50 3.63 0.81 -7.75
N LEU A 51 3.47 1.43 -6.58
CA LEU A 51 3.25 0.74 -5.31
C LEU A 51 2.14 1.43 -4.53
N VAL A 52 1.22 0.63 -4.01
CA VAL A 52 0.19 1.10 -3.10
C VAL A 52 0.39 0.42 -1.75
N ILE A 53 0.43 1.21 -0.68
CA ILE A 53 0.46 0.70 0.69
C ILE A 53 -0.81 1.20 1.36
N SER A 54 -1.72 0.28 1.69
CA SER A 54 -3.04 0.63 2.19
C SER A 54 -3.32 -0.02 3.53
N ASP A 55 -3.88 0.74 4.47
CA ASP A 55 -4.43 0.18 5.68
C ASP A 55 -5.64 -0.70 5.32
N PHE A 56 -5.89 -1.73 6.13
CA PHE A 56 -7.04 -2.59 5.94
C PHE A 56 -8.34 -1.92 6.40
N ASN A 57 -8.32 -1.27 7.57
CA ASN A 57 -9.51 -0.66 8.16
C ASN A 57 -9.61 0.81 7.78
N MET A 58 -10.54 1.12 6.87
CA MET A 58 -10.78 2.50 6.44
C MET A 58 -12.27 2.71 6.23
N PRO A 59 -12.78 3.94 6.43
CA PRO A 59 -14.18 4.24 6.10
C PRO A 59 -14.40 4.23 4.59
N LYS A 60 -15.65 4.12 4.17
CA LYS A 60 -16.11 4.15 2.79
C LYS A 60 -15.65 2.94 1.97
N MET A 61 -14.37 2.70 1.85
CA MET A 61 -13.81 1.60 1.09
C MET A 61 -12.61 1.05 1.85
N ASP A 62 -12.73 -0.17 2.38
CA ASP A 62 -11.63 -0.79 3.14
C ASP A 62 -10.50 -1.25 2.21
N GLY A 63 -9.43 -1.78 2.81
CA GLY A 63 -8.25 -2.20 2.06
C GLY A 63 -8.53 -3.29 1.04
N ILE A 64 -9.45 -4.22 1.34
CA ILE A 64 -9.83 -5.28 0.39
C ILE A 64 -10.63 -4.69 -0.77
N GLY A 65 -11.58 -3.80 -0.49
CA GLY A 65 -12.36 -3.14 -1.54
C GLY A 65 -11.48 -2.30 -2.45
N PHE A 66 -10.52 -1.61 -1.87
CA PHE A 66 -9.56 -0.82 -2.64
C PHE A 66 -8.67 -1.72 -3.50
N LEU A 67 -8.19 -2.83 -2.95
CA LEU A 67 -7.40 -3.80 -3.71
C LEU A 67 -8.19 -4.32 -4.91
N GLN A 68 -9.46 -4.68 -4.71
CA GLN A 68 -10.29 -5.15 -5.80
C GLN A 68 -10.47 -4.07 -6.88
N ALA A 69 -10.68 -2.82 -6.48
CA ALA A 69 -10.82 -1.72 -7.42
C ALA A 69 -9.54 -1.53 -8.25
N VAL A 70 -8.38 -1.61 -7.61
CA VAL A 70 -7.08 -1.48 -8.29
C VAL A 70 -6.89 -2.62 -9.29
N ARG A 71 -7.24 -3.85 -8.91
CA ARG A 71 -7.01 -5.03 -9.76
C ARG A 71 -8.00 -5.14 -10.92
N THR A 72 -9.18 -4.52 -10.81
CA THR A 72 -10.17 -4.57 -11.88
C THR A 72 -10.05 -3.44 -12.89
N ASN A 73 -9.26 -2.42 -12.60
CA ASN A 73 -9.03 -1.30 -13.52
C ASN A 73 -7.83 -1.61 -14.42
N PRO A 74 -7.99 -1.63 -15.75
CA PRO A 74 -6.88 -1.95 -16.67
C PRO A 74 -5.65 -1.06 -16.51
N ASN A 75 -5.85 0.19 -16.07
CA ASN A 75 -4.74 1.15 -15.93
C ASN A 75 -3.98 0.98 -14.62
N THR A 76 -4.54 0.27 -13.63
CA THR A 76 -3.94 0.15 -12.28
C THR A 76 -3.67 -1.28 -11.87
N LYS A 77 -4.16 -2.27 -12.60
CA LYS A 77 -4.13 -3.68 -12.18
C LYS A 77 -2.73 -4.26 -11.96
N LYS A 78 -1.70 -3.63 -12.52
CA LYS A 78 -0.32 -4.12 -12.39
C LYS A 78 0.44 -3.49 -11.22
N ALA A 79 -0.15 -2.51 -10.53
CA ALA A 79 0.51 -1.87 -9.40
C ALA A 79 0.76 -2.90 -8.28
N ALA A 80 1.90 -2.81 -7.61
CA ALA A 80 2.15 -3.61 -6.42
C ALA A 80 1.24 -3.10 -5.30
N PHE A 81 0.74 -4.00 -4.47
CA PHE A 81 -0.21 -3.66 -3.41
C PHE A 81 0.20 -4.36 -2.11
N ILE A 82 0.43 -3.58 -1.07
CA ILE A 82 0.75 -4.09 0.26
C ILE A 82 -0.34 -3.62 1.21
N ILE A 83 -0.92 -4.55 1.98
CA ILE A 83 -1.94 -4.23 2.98
C ILE A 83 -1.30 -4.21 4.36
N LEU A 84 -1.63 -3.18 5.15
CA LEU A 84 -1.24 -3.07 6.55
C LEU A 84 -2.43 -3.41 7.42
N THR A 85 -2.23 -4.27 8.41
CA THR A 85 -3.30 -4.67 9.33
C THR A 85 -2.79 -4.71 10.75
N ALA A 86 -3.66 -4.30 11.70
CA ALA A 86 -3.34 -4.38 13.12
C ALA A 86 -3.40 -5.81 13.64
N GLN A 87 -4.07 -6.71 12.94
CA GLN A 87 -4.21 -8.10 13.35
C GLN A 87 -3.72 -9.03 12.25
N GLY A 88 -2.79 -9.91 12.60
CA GLY A 88 -2.29 -10.91 11.66
C GLY A 88 -3.28 -12.05 11.49
N ASP A 89 -4.48 -11.77 10.99
CA ASP A 89 -5.50 -12.76 10.73
C ASP A 89 -5.12 -13.56 9.49
N ARG A 90 -4.97 -14.88 9.67
CA ARG A 90 -4.59 -15.77 8.58
C ARG A 90 -5.64 -15.76 7.44
N ALA A 91 -6.92 -15.67 7.78
CA ALA A 91 -7.97 -15.61 6.78
C ALA A 91 -7.88 -14.35 5.93
N LEU A 92 -7.56 -13.22 6.56
CA LEU A 92 -7.34 -11.96 5.84
C LEU A 92 -6.13 -12.05 4.91
N VAL A 93 -5.03 -12.62 5.39
CA VAL A 93 -3.81 -12.78 4.58
C VAL A 93 -4.10 -13.63 3.35
N GLN A 94 -4.82 -14.75 3.52
CA GLN A 94 -5.17 -15.62 2.41
C GLN A 94 -6.09 -14.93 1.42
N LYS A 95 -7.10 -14.23 1.91
CA LYS A 95 -8.04 -13.50 1.04
C LYS A 95 -7.34 -12.41 0.25
N ALA A 96 -6.47 -11.65 0.91
CA ALA A 96 -5.71 -10.59 0.24
C ALA A 96 -4.83 -11.18 -0.87
N ALA A 97 -4.14 -12.28 -0.59
CA ALA A 97 -3.29 -12.94 -1.58
C ALA A 97 -4.11 -13.44 -2.76
N GLN A 98 -5.28 -14.02 -2.52
CA GLN A 98 -6.17 -14.50 -3.58
C GLN A 98 -6.66 -13.36 -4.48
N LEU A 99 -6.84 -12.17 -3.91
CA LEU A 99 -7.31 -11.01 -4.65
C LEU A 99 -6.18 -10.22 -5.31
N GLY A 100 -4.93 -10.66 -5.11
CA GLY A 100 -3.79 -10.08 -5.80
C GLY A 100 -2.94 -9.12 -5.01
N ALA A 101 -3.02 -9.12 -3.67
CA ALA A 101 -2.07 -8.37 -2.85
C ALA A 101 -0.70 -9.02 -2.92
N ASN A 102 0.33 -8.21 -3.06
CA ASN A 102 1.70 -8.71 -3.13
C ASN A 102 2.23 -9.08 -1.74
N ASN A 103 1.75 -8.39 -0.71
CA ASN A 103 2.18 -8.69 0.66
C ASN A 103 1.18 -8.14 1.65
N VAL A 104 1.22 -8.67 2.88
CA VAL A 104 0.44 -8.17 4.02
C VAL A 104 1.41 -7.98 5.18
N LEU A 105 1.41 -6.79 5.77
CA LEU A 105 2.34 -6.43 6.82
C LEU A 105 1.57 -6.03 8.08
N ALA A 106 1.99 -6.55 9.24
CA ALA A 106 1.33 -6.27 10.51
C ALA A 106 1.80 -4.94 11.09
N LYS A 107 0.90 -4.23 11.75
CA LYS A 107 1.22 -3.03 12.54
C LYS A 107 1.44 -3.43 14.00
N PRO A 108 2.37 -2.79 14.70
CA PRO A 108 3.33 -1.82 14.21
C PRO A 108 4.39 -2.49 13.34
N PHE A 109 4.81 -1.81 12.28
CA PHE A 109 5.87 -2.32 11.42
C PHE A 109 7.22 -1.67 11.77
N THR A 110 8.31 -2.32 11.38
CA THR A 110 9.65 -1.72 11.45
C THR A 110 10.07 -1.32 10.04
N ILE A 111 11.04 -0.42 9.96
CA ILE A 111 11.59 -0.01 8.66
C ILE A 111 12.18 -1.22 7.94
N GLU A 112 12.84 -2.12 8.68
CA GLU A 112 13.42 -3.34 8.12
C GLU A 112 12.36 -4.26 7.51
N LYS A 113 11.22 -4.43 8.19
CA LYS A 113 10.13 -5.26 7.69
C LYS A 113 9.46 -4.63 6.48
N MET A 114 9.28 -3.30 6.49
CA MET A 114 8.74 -2.57 5.34
C MET A 114 9.66 -2.71 4.14
N LYS A 115 10.95 -2.52 4.34
CA LYS A 115 11.96 -2.69 3.29
C LYS A 115 11.90 -4.10 2.70
N ALA A 116 11.87 -5.12 3.55
CA ALA A 116 11.82 -6.51 3.10
C ALA A 116 10.55 -6.79 2.27
N ALA A 117 9.41 -6.26 2.71
CA ALA A 117 8.15 -6.45 1.99
C ALA A 117 8.21 -5.80 0.60
N ILE A 118 8.78 -4.62 0.50
CA ILE A 118 8.92 -3.92 -0.79
C ILE A 118 9.94 -4.60 -1.69
N GLU A 119 11.07 -5.00 -1.13
CA GLU A 119 12.12 -5.68 -1.89
C GLU A 119 11.67 -7.04 -2.41
N ALA A 120 10.75 -7.70 -1.72
CA ALA A 120 10.16 -8.95 -2.20
C ALA A 120 9.42 -8.75 -3.52
N VAL A 121 8.96 -7.53 -3.79
CA VAL A 121 8.21 -7.21 -5.02
C VAL A 121 9.10 -6.61 -6.09
N PHE A 122 9.94 -5.65 -5.72
CA PHE A 122 10.74 -4.86 -6.69
C PHE A 122 12.20 -5.28 -6.77
N GLY A 123 12.68 -6.12 -5.86
CA GLY A 123 14.09 -6.42 -5.75
C GLY A 123 14.80 -5.40 -4.86
N ALA A 124 16.12 -5.45 -4.81
CA ALA A 124 16.90 -4.62 -3.90
C ALA A 124 16.67 -3.11 -4.15
N LEU A 125 16.46 -2.39 -3.06
CA LEU A 125 16.33 -0.93 -3.12
C LEU A 125 17.72 -0.28 -3.16
N LYS A 126 17.92 0.56 -4.12
CA LYS A 126 19.20 1.27 -4.28
C LYS A 126 18.98 2.77 -4.38
#